data_d912d4aae996a318d7bb0035a375e412
#
_entry.id   d912d4aae996a318d7bb0035a375e412
#
_cell.length_a   1.000
_cell.length_b   1.000
_cell.length_c   1.000
_cell.angle_alpha   90.00
_cell.angle_beta   90.00
_cell.angle_gamma   90.00
#
_symmetry.space_group_name_H-M   'P 1'
#
loop_
_entity.id
_entity.type
_entity.pdbx_description
1 polymer ?
#
loop_
_entity_poly.entity_id
_entity_poly.type
_entity_poly.pdbx_seq_one_letter_code
_entity_poly.pdbx_strand_id
1 'polypeptide(L)'
;LCKPPLHGERDSYYQELLMLHLNLCISYTGINEFEKAEKHLSDAILFNEIAGSDKNRFLIDMSQAHMLWKMGNEDEVRDHVEELVEGAINNINSANYVLEILSLCNLFMNMGEFDAWKKVIVEYERFAIETENLFFQKTCVKMWMKYESAMGDTEAYNKLCVYYANLHSMQVKEQIKRLGDTIDLKLQLQETEYERRKAVRLNYTDMLTGMGNKFKMRNDFEKLVSKNQDSDGAGITFGVVDIDFFKSFNKNSGRVTGDAVLKEVSSIINESIKDKGMGYHFYGDEFYIILQETDEDIIKNIAEHIRLELAKKQILHESSKVDEYLTVSQAYVTAP
;
A
#
# COMPACT_ATOMS: atom_id res chain seq x y z
N LEU A 1 3.89 -6.58 34.51
CA LEU A 1 2.82 -5.75 35.08
C LEU A 1 2.99 -4.34 34.54
N CYS A 2 2.37 -4.02 33.40
CA CYS A 2 2.34 -2.67 32.83
C CYS A 2 1.54 -1.76 33.76
N LYS A 3 2.01 -0.53 33.98
CA LYS A 3 1.27 0.48 34.75
C LYS A 3 -0.02 0.84 34.04
N PRO A 4 -1.15 1.02 34.74
CA PRO A 4 -2.39 1.43 34.10
C PRO A 4 -2.23 2.82 33.45
N PRO A 5 -2.83 3.05 32.26
CA PRO A 5 -2.75 4.31 31.55
C PRO A 5 -3.46 5.47 32.26
N LEU A 6 -3.17 6.70 31.85
CA LEU A 6 -3.71 7.95 32.40
C LEU A 6 -5.24 8.05 32.15
N HIS A 7 -5.95 8.84 32.97
CA HIS A 7 -7.39 9.05 32.95
C HIS A 7 -7.96 9.43 31.56
N GLY A 8 -8.41 8.52 30.77
CA GLY A 8 -8.98 8.68 29.42
C GLY A 8 -8.75 7.45 28.53
N GLU A 9 -7.70 6.67 28.80
CA GLU A 9 -7.37 5.43 28.09
C GLU A 9 -7.73 4.18 28.92
N ARG A 10 -8.26 4.36 30.15
CA ARG A 10 -8.54 3.26 31.07
C ARG A 10 -9.60 2.29 30.52
N ASP A 11 -10.68 2.81 29.96
CA ASP A 11 -11.78 1.97 29.50
C ASP A 11 -11.35 1.11 28.32
N SER A 12 -10.59 1.65 27.37
CA SER A 12 -10.02 0.90 26.24
C SER A 12 -9.06 -0.20 26.73
N TYR A 13 -8.19 0.11 27.67
CA TYR A 13 -7.22 -0.85 28.21
C TYR A 13 -7.90 -2.05 28.89
N TYR A 14 -8.93 -1.80 29.73
CA TYR A 14 -9.67 -2.90 30.38
C TYR A 14 -10.51 -3.68 29.37
N GLN A 15 -11.05 -3.07 28.35
CA GLN A 15 -11.71 -3.78 27.25
C GLN A 15 -10.76 -4.70 26.50
N GLU A 16 -9.52 -4.26 26.21
CA GLU A 16 -8.50 -5.10 25.57
C GLU A 16 -8.11 -6.29 26.45
N LEU A 17 -7.92 -6.07 27.78
CA LEU A 17 -7.65 -7.15 28.74
C LEU A 17 -8.81 -8.15 28.81
N LEU A 18 -10.05 -7.66 28.87
CA LEU A 18 -11.25 -8.49 28.83
C LEU A 18 -11.24 -9.41 27.60
N MET A 19 -11.06 -8.85 26.40
CA MET A 19 -11.03 -9.63 25.17
C MET A 19 -9.89 -10.65 25.13
N LEU A 20 -8.71 -10.29 25.66
CA LEU A 20 -7.59 -11.21 25.80
C LEU A 20 -7.95 -12.40 26.70
N HIS A 21 -8.54 -12.13 27.87
CA HIS A 21 -8.92 -13.17 28.82
C HIS A 21 -10.08 -14.04 28.30
N LEU A 22 -11.06 -13.49 27.58
CA LEU A 22 -12.07 -14.27 26.87
C LEU A 22 -11.45 -15.22 25.83
N ASN A 23 -10.53 -14.74 25.03
CA ASN A 23 -9.83 -15.56 24.04
C ASN A 23 -9.03 -16.70 24.70
N LEU A 24 -8.40 -16.44 25.84
CA LEU A 24 -7.72 -17.46 26.64
C LEU A 24 -8.70 -18.46 27.23
N CYS A 25 -9.84 -18.00 27.76
CA CYS A 25 -10.91 -18.86 28.26
C CYS A 25 -11.40 -19.81 27.16
N ILE A 26 -11.72 -19.29 25.98
CA ILE A 26 -12.18 -20.08 24.83
C ILE A 26 -11.10 -21.11 24.40
N SER A 27 -9.84 -20.68 24.38
CA SER A 27 -8.72 -21.54 23.99
C SER A 27 -8.51 -22.68 24.98
N TYR A 28 -8.51 -22.40 26.31
CA TYR A 28 -8.38 -23.41 27.34
C TYR A 28 -9.59 -24.34 27.39
N THR A 29 -10.82 -23.82 27.20
CA THR A 29 -12.02 -24.63 27.02
C THR A 29 -11.89 -25.60 25.86
N GLY A 30 -11.30 -25.15 24.75
CA GLY A 30 -11.09 -25.96 23.55
C GLY A 30 -10.20 -27.19 23.79
N ILE A 31 -9.22 -27.07 24.69
CA ILE A 31 -8.28 -28.16 25.04
C ILE A 31 -8.65 -28.87 26.36
N ASN A 32 -9.83 -28.60 26.92
CA ASN A 32 -10.37 -29.14 28.16
C ASN A 32 -9.54 -28.83 29.44
N GLU A 33 -8.81 -27.71 29.43
CA GLU A 33 -8.08 -27.18 30.60
C GLU A 33 -9.00 -26.25 31.40
N PHE A 34 -10.04 -26.80 31.99
CA PHE A 34 -11.16 -26.05 32.57
C PHE A 34 -10.78 -25.16 33.75
N GLU A 35 -9.86 -25.58 34.63
CA GLU A 35 -9.39 -24.72 35.75
C GLU A 35 -8.76 -23.42 35.27
N LYS A 36 -8.01 -23.48 34.13
CA LYS A 36 -7.43 -22.29 33.52
C LYS A 36 -8.48 -21.46 32.82
N ALA A 37 -9.43 -22.12 32.13
CA ALA A 37 -10.52 -21.45 31.44
C ALA A 37 -11.36 -20.64 32.46
N GLU A 38 -11.76 -21.25 33.59
CA GLU A 38 -12.55 -20.62 34.66
C GLU A 38 -11.81 -19.40 35.26
N LYS A 39 -10.50 -19.54 35.53
CA LYS A 39 -9.68 -18.41 35.99
C LYS A 39 -9.73 -17.24 35.04
N HIS A 40 -9.54 -17.49 33.74
CA HIS A 40 -9.56 -16.43 32.73
C HIS A 40 -10.96 -15.85 32.53
N LEU A 41 -12.00 -16.64 32.64
CA LEU A 41 -13.38 -16.14 32.65
C LEU A 41 -13.62 -15.19 33.82
N SER A 42 -13.18 -15.56 35.02
CA SER A 42 -13.29 -14.72 36.23
C SER A 42 -12.53 -13.39 36.06
N ASP A 43 -11.34 -13.42 35.50
CA ASP A 43 -10.56 -12.22 35.19
C ASP A 43 -11.30 -11.34 34.17
N ALA A 44 -11.91 -11.94 33.12
CA ALA A 44 -12.70 -11.22 32.14
C ALA A 44 -13.93 -10.53 32.73
N ILE A 45 -14.65 -11.22 33.63
CA ILE A 45 -15.78 -10.64 34.36
C ILE A 45 -15.33 -9.44 35.21
N LEU A 46 -14.23 -9.57 35.94
CA LEU A 46 -13.66 -8.48 36.73
C LEU A 46 -13.30 -7.25 35.85
N PHE A 47 -12.66 -7.46 34.72
CA PHE A 47 -12.33 -6.35 33.81
C PHE A 47 -13.55 -5.70 33.20
N ASN A 48 -14.62 -6.46 32.91
CA ASN A 48 -15.89 -5.92 32.47
C ASN A 48 -16.55 -5.02 33.50
N GLU A 49 -16.52 -5.43 34.76
CA GLU A 49 -17.03 -4.63 35.90
C GLU A 49 -16.23 -3.33 36.07
N ILE A 50 -14.89 -3.40 35.99
CA ILE A 50 -14.02 -2.22 36.08
C ILE A 50 -14.26 -1.25 34.91
N ALA A 51 -14.49 -1.77 33.70
CA ALA A 51 -14.80 -0.97 32.53
C ALA A 51 -16.20 -0.35 32.57
N GLY A 52 -17.10 -0.85 33.43
CA GLY A 52 -18.47 -0.34 33.61
C GLY A 52 -19.31 -0.41 32.34
N SER A 53 -19.09 -1.42 31.48
CA SER A 53 -19.74 -1.54 30.19
C SER A 53 -20.45 -2.86 30.00
N ASP A 54 -21.74 -2.80 29.69
CA ASP A 54 -22.53 -4.00 29.34
C ASP A 54 -22.29 -4.54 27.92
N LYS A 55 -21.47 -3.86 27.16
CA LYS A 55 -21.25 -4.20 25.72
C LYS A 55 -20.73 -5.61 25.51
N ASN A 56 -19.94 -6.13 26.41
CA ASN A 56 -19.29 -7.44 26.28
C ASN A 56 -19.99 -8.54 27.10
N ARG A 57 -21.10 -8.24 27.74
CA ARG A 57 -21.83 -9.17 28.60
C ARG A 57 -22.20 -10.45 27.83
N PHE A 58 -22.75 -10.31 26.63
CA PHE A 58 -23.09 -11.45 25.77
C PHE A 58 -21.91 -12.38 25.51
N LEU A 59 -20.70 -11.84 25.27
CA LEU A 59 -19.49 -12.64 25.01
C LEU A 59 -19.06 -13.43 26.24
N ILE A 60 -19.19 -12.84 27.44
CA ILE A 60 -18.89 -13.49 28.72
C ILE A 60 -19.86 -14.65 28.94
N ASP A 61 -21.16 -14.38 28.85
CA ASP A 61 -22.23 -15.37 29.08
C ASP A 61 -22.12 -16.53 28.05
N MET A 62 -21.85 -16.24 26.79
CA MET A 62 -21.61 -17.26 25.78
C MET A 62 -20.34 -18.10 26.04
N SER A 63 -19.25 -17.48 26.48
CA SER A 63 -18.01 -18.18 26.80
C SER A 63 -18.20 -19.09 28.02
N GLN A 64 -18.94 -18.63 29.02
CA GLN A 64 -19.33 -19.41 30.18
C GLN A 64 -20.21 -20.62 29.80
N ALA A 65 -21.23 -20.40 28.98
CA ALA A 65 -22.13 -21.47 28.53
C ALA A 65 -21.37 -22.54 27.74
N HIS A 66 -20.46 -22.16 26.86
CA HIS A 66 -19.60 -23.10 26.14
C HIS A 66 -18.69 -23.91 27.04
N MET A 67 -18.11 -23.27 28.05
CA MET A 67 -17.26 -23.93 29.05
C MET A 67 -18.07 -24.93 29.86
N LEU A 68 -19.23 -24.54 30.44
CA LEU A 68 -20.10 -25.38 31.21
C LEU A 68 -20.59 -26.60 30.41
N TRP A 69 -21.02 -26.38 29.17
CA TRP A 69 -21.40 -27.47 28.28
C TRP A 69 -20.26 -28.47 28.05
N LYS A 70 -19.06 -28.00 27.82
CA LYS A 70 -17.86 -28.85 27.63
C LYS A 70 -17.50 -29.64 28.92
N MET A 71 -17.77 -29.07 30.07
CA MET A 71 -17.61 -29.75 31.37
C MET A 71 -18.69 -30.81 31.65
N GLY A 72 -19.76 -30.87 30.83
CA GLY A 72 -20.89 -31.76 31.03
C GLY A 72 -21.99 -31.22 31.93
N ASN A 73 -21.92 -29.91 32.28
CA ASN A 73 -22.89 -29.23 33.13
C ASN A 73 -24.04 -28.64 32.28
N GLU A 74 -24.71 -29.49 31.50
CA GLU A 74 -25.74 -29.02 30.53
C GLU A 74 -26.94 -28.38 31.23
N ASP A 75 -27.34 -28.89 32.38
CA ASP A 75 -28.51 -28.37 33.12
C ASP A 75 -28.30 -26.91 33.51
N GLU A 76 -27.10 -26.54 33.94
CA GLU A 76 -26.75 -25.17 34.30
C GLU A 76 -26.81 -24.22 33.06
N VAL A 77 -26.42 -24.71 31.88
CA VAL A 77 -26.58 -23.94 30.64
C VAL A 77 -28.04 -23.78 30.26
N ARG A 78 -28.88 -24.82 30.49
CA ARG A 78 -30.33 -24.77 30.18
C ARG A 78 -31.04 -23.69 30.99
N ASP A 79 -30.65 -23.49 32.26
CA ASP A 79 -31.22 -22.45 33.10
C ASP A 79 -30.99 -21.03 32.56
N HIS A 80 -29.96 -20.83 31.71
CA HIS A 80 -29.59 -19.53 31.13
C HIS A 80 -29.90 -19.39 29.64
N VAL A 81 -30.58 -20.36 29.01
CA VAL A 81 -30.86 -20.35 27.56
C VAL A 81 -31.61 -19.09 27.11
N GLU A 82 -32.62 -18.65 27.85
CA GLU A 82 -33.39 -17.44 27.47
C GLU A 82 -32.54 -16.17 27.55
N GLU A 83 -31.62 -16.04 28.50
CA GLU A 83 -30.68 -14.92 28.60
C GLU A 83 -29.69 -14.91 27.44
N LEU A 84 -29.21 -16.09 27.01
CA LEU A 84 -28.33 -16.26 25.87
C LEU A 84 -29.03 -15.88 24.54
N VAL A 85 -30.32 -16.27 24.39
CA VAL A 85 -31.15 -15.89 23.26
C VAL A 85 -31.34 -14.38 23.20
N GLU A 86 -31.70 -13.75 24.33
CA GLU A 86 -31.89 -12.31 24.42
C GLU A 86 -30.55 -11.55 24.11
N GLY A 87 -29.46 -12.03 24.69
CA GLY A 87 -28.13 -11.51 24.43
C GLY A 87 -27.76 -11.58 22.93
N ALA A 88 -28.04 -12.71 22.26
CA ALA A 88 -27.81 -12.85 20.82
C ALA A 88 -28.66 -11.89 19.99
N ILE A 89 -29.95 -11.78 20.29
CA ILE A 89 -30.90 -10.90 19.58
C ILE A 89 -30.48 -9.43 19.71
N ASN A 90 -30.11 -8.99 20.90
CA ASN A 90 -29.69 -7.61 21.15
C ASN A 90 -28.37 -7.24 20.40
N ASN A 91 -27.58 -8.24 20.03
CA ASN A 91 -26.30 -8.05 19.33
C ASN A 91 -26.32 -8.42 17.83
N ILE A 92 -27.46 -8.84 17.29
CA ILE A 92 -27.62 -9.26 15.87
C ILE A 92 -27.19 -8.14 14.90
N ASN A 93 -27.46 -6.88 15.21
CA ASN A 93 -27.17 -5.73 14.37
C ASN A 93 -25.67 -5.39 14.29
N SER A 94 -24.83 -6.08 15.05
CA SER A 94 -23.39 -5.89 15.04
C SER A 94 -22.71 -6.95 14.16
N ALA A 95 -22.09 -6.50 13.06
CA ALA A 95 -21.29 -7.37 12.20
C ALA A 95 -20.15 -8.07 12.94
N ASN A 96 -19.75 -7.55 14.09
CA ASN A 96 -18.67 -8.07 14.93
C ASN A 96 -19.03 -9.36 15.67
N TYR A 97 -20.31 -9.67 15.86
CA TYR A 97 -20.77 -10.83 16.64
C TYR A 97 -21.33 -11.97 15.79
N VAL A 98 -21.16 -11.94 14.49
CA VAL A 98 -21.70 -12.99 13.58
C VAL A 98 -21.15 -14.37 13.90
N LEU A 99 -19.86 -14.48 14.21
CA LEU A 99 -19.23 -15.76 14.53
C LEU A 99 -19.68 -16.29 15.88
N GLU A 100 -19.86 -15.41 16.84
CA GLU A 100 -20.33 -15.71 18.19
C GLU A 100 -21.78 -16.19 18.16
N ILE A 101 -22.65 -15.53 17.41
CA ILE A 101 -24.03 -15.95 17.21
C ILE A 101 -24.09 -17.35 16.53
N LEU A 102 -23.25 -17.57 15.51
CA LEU A 102 -23.14 -18.90 14.89
C LEU A 102 -22.63 -19.97 15.87
N SER A 103 -21.70 -19.61 16.75
CA SER A 103 -21.18 -20.51 17.79
C SER A 103 -22.28 -20.87 18.79
N LEU A 104 -23.06 -19.89 19.23
CA LEU A 104 -24.20 -20.10 20.12
C LEU A 104 -25.27 -20.99 19.46
N CYS A 105 -25.60 -20.76 18.19
CA CYS A 105 -26.51 -21.63 17.45
C CYS A 105 -26.02 -23.08 17.38
N ASN A 106 -24.69 -23.30 17.22
CA ASN A 106 -24.13 -24.65 17.29
C ASN A 106 -24.25 -25.27 18.70
N LEU A 107 -24.09 -24.48 19.76
CA LEU A 107 -24.29 -24.93 21.14
C LEU A 107 -25.72 -25.39 21.32
N PHE A 108 -26.74 -24.58 20.96
CA PHE A 108 -28.15 -24.94 21.04
C PHE A 108 -28.49 -26.21 20.25
N MET A 109 -27.92 -26.36 19.04
CA MET A 109 -28.07 -27.58 18.26
C MET A 109 -27.56 -28.81 19.01
N ASN A 110 -26.37 -28.74 19.60
CA ASN A 110 -25.75 -29.85 20.29
C ASN A 110 -26.50 -30.23 21.57
N MET A 111 -27.14 -29.26 22.23
CA MET A 111 -27.96 -29.45 23.43
C MET A 111 -29.41 -29.88 23.10
N GLY A 112 -29.82 -29.83 21.83
CA GLY A 112 -31.21 -30.09 21.44
C GLY A 112 -32.19 -28.95 21.75
N GLU A 113 -31.67 -27.72 21.98
CA GLU A 113 -32.46 -26.52 22.25
C GLU A 113 -32.94 -25.87 20.94
N PHE A 114 -33.77 -26.61 20.19
CA PHE A 114 -34.19 -26.22 18.83
C PHE A 114 -35.08 -24.97 18.81
N ASP A 115 -35.91 -24.76 19.84
CA ASP A 115 -36.78 -23.58 19.94
C ASP A 115 -35.95 -22.30 20.15
N ALA A 116 -34.96 -22.36 21.04
CA ALA A 116 -34.01 -21.28 21.27
C ALA A 116 -33.23 -20.96 20.02
N TRP A 117 -32.71 -22.00 19.34
CA TRP A 117 -32.00 -21.86 18.08
C TRP A 117 -32.86 -21.18 17.00
N LYS A 118 -34.11 -21.63 16.83
CA LYS A 118 -35.06 -21.06 15.86
C LYS A 118 -35.36 -19.58 16.15
N LYS A 119 -35.54 -19.19 17.41
CA LYS A 119 -35.74 -17.78 17.80
C LYS A 119 -34.60 -16.89 17.29
N VAL A 120 -33.35 -17.32 17.49
CA VAL A 120 -32.16 -16.57 17.03
C VAL A 120 -32.10 -16.49 15.51
N ILE A 121 -32.37 -17.60 14.78
CA ILE A 121 -32.32 -17.61 13.32
C ILE A 121 -33.37 -16.66 12.71
N VAL A 122 -34.60 -16.65 13.24
CA VAL A 122 -35.68 -15.77 12.75
C VAL A 122 -35.30 -14.28 12.86
N GLU A 123 -34.74 -13.88 13.99
CA GLU A 123 -34.30 -12.51 14.17
C GLU A 123 -33.07 -12.17 13.28
N TYR A 124 -32.15 -13.12 13.12
CA TYR A 124 -31.03 -12.95 12.21
C TYR A 124 -31.48 -12.85 10.73
N GLU A 125 -32.54 -13.58 10.36
CA GLU A 125 -33.13 -13.49 9.02
C GLU A 125 -33.71 -12.10 8.74
N ARG A 126 -34.42 -11.51 9.71
CA ARG A 126 -34.91 -10.12 9.61
C ARG A 126 -33.77 -9.14 9.36
N PHE A 127 -32.72 -9.21 10.16
CA PHE A 127 -31.53 -8.37 10.01
C PHE A 127 -30.85 -8.58 8.64
N ALA A 128 -30.70 -9.84 8.20
CA ALA A 128 -30.06 -10.18 6.93
C ALA A 128 -30.83 -9.64 5.71
N ILE A 129 -32.17 -9.60 5.81
CA ILE A 129 -33.04 -9.02 4.75
C ILE A 129 -32.92 -7.49 4.77
N GLU A 130 -33.03 -6.85 5.94
CA GLU A 130 -32.98 -5.39 6.07
C GLU A 130 -31.64 -4.78 5.60
N THR A 131 -30.54 -5.49 5.80
CA THR A 131 -29.20 -5.00 5.39
C THR A 131 -28.93 -5.16 3.90
N GLU A 132 -29.72 -5.95 3.17
CA GLU A 132 -29.50 -6.33 1.76
C GLU A 132 -28.09 -6.90 1.47
N ASN A 133 -27.35 -7.29 2.52
CA ASN A 133 -25.97 -7.74 2.41
C ASN A 133 -25.91 -9.25 2.14
N LEU A 134 -25.36 -9.63 0.99
CA LEU A 134 -25.22 -11.02 0.57
C LEU A 134 -24.46 -11.91 1.56
N PHE A 135 -23.53 -11.36 2.33
CA PHE A 135 -22.80 -12.11 3.36
C PHE A 135 -23.74 -12.55 4.49
N PHE A 136 -24.57 -11.63 5.02
CA PHE A 136 -25.53 -11.93 6.09
C PHE A 136 -26.64 -12.85 5.58
N GLN A 137 -27.18 -12.63 4.37
CA GLN A 137 -28.18 -13.50 3.76
C GLN A 137 -27.65 -14.92 3.58
N LYS A 138 -26.43 -15.11 3.07
CA LYS A 138 -25.82 -16.44 2.95
C LYS A 138 -25.59 -17.10 4.29
N THR A 139 -25.19 -16.32 5.31
CA THR A 139 -25.00 -16.82 6.67
C THR A 139 -26.32 -17.30 7.26
N CYS A 140 -27.37 -16.51 7.10
CA CYS A 140 -28.73 -16.89 7.51
C CYS A 140 -29.19 -18.20 6.86
N VAL A 141 -29.04 -18.31 5.52
CA VAL A 141 -29.42 -19.53 4.82
C VAL A 141 -28.65 -20.75 5.32
N LYS A 142 -27.36 -20.60 5.64
CA LYS A 142 -26.58 -21.69 6.26
C LYS A 142 -27.09 -22.08 7.63
N MET A 143 -27.55 -21.12 8.44
CA MET A 143 -28.17 -21.39 9.75
C MET A 143 -29.44 -22.21 9.56
N TRP A 144 -30.33 -21.79 8.66
CA TRP A 144 -31.54 -22.53 8.32
C TRP A 144 -31.25 -23.93 7.74
N MET A 145 -30.29 -24.07 6.84
CA MET A 145 -29.87 -25.38 6.32
C MET A 145 -29.44 -26.35 7.42
N LYS A 146 -28.67 -25.87 8.41
CA LYS A 146 -28.27 -26.68 9.56
C LYS A 146 -29.48 -27.05 10.40
N TYR A 147 -30.39 -26.13 10.63
CA TYR A 147 -31.61 -26.33 11.41
C TYR A 147 -32.49 -27.40 10.74
N GLU A 148 -32.82 -27.24 9.44
CA GLU A 148 -33.68 -28.18 8.72
C GLU A 148 -33.04 -29.57 8.59
N SER A 149 -31.72 -29.63 8.44
CA SER A 149 -30.95 -30.88 8.48
C SER A 149 -31.10 -31.61 9.81
N ALA A 150 -31.04 -30.88 10.93
CA ALA A 150 -31.18 -31.42 12.28
C ALA A 150 -32.63 -31.88 12.55
N MET A 151 -33.62 -31.16 12.00
CA MET A 151 -35.02 -31.50 12.10
C MET A 151 -35.44 -32.63 11.14
N GLY A 152 -34.58 -33.00 10.17
CA GLY A 152 -34.86 -34.06 9.16
C GLY A 152 -35.77 -33.59 8.02
N ASP A 153 -36.04 -32.30 7.87
CA ASP A 153 -36.83 -31.77 6.75
C ASP A 153 -35.98 -31.65 5.48
N THR A 154 -35.92 -32.73 4.73
CA THR A 154 -35.14 -32.82 3.49
C THR A 154 -35.68 -31.88 2.39
N GLU A 155 -36.99 -31.63 2.34
CA GLU A 155 -37.59 -30.76 1.35
C GLU A 155 -37.22 -29.30 1.59
N ALA A 156 -37.37 -28.82 2.83
CA ALA A 156 -36.94 -27.46 3.21
C ALA A 156 -35.44 -27.28 3.01
N TYR A 157 -34.62 -28.26 3.43
CA TYR A 157 -33.17 -28.22 3.20
C TYR A 157 -32.81 -28.07 1.72
N ASN A 158 -33.41 -28.84 0.83
CA ASN A 158 -33.13 -28.77 -0.62
C ASN A 158 -33.52 -27.40 -1.20
N LYS A 159 -34.67 -26.83 -0.79
CA LYS A 159 -35.02 -25.45 -1.20
C LYS A 159 -33.98 -24.44 -0.79
N LEU A 160 -33.48 -24.53 0.43
CA LEU A 160 -32.40 -23.65 0.95
C LEU A 160 -31.10 -23.85 0.20
N CYS A 161 -30.74 -25.08 -0.23
CA CYS A 161 -29.57 -25.34 -1.06
C CYS A 161 -29.64 -24.57 -2.39
N VAL A 162 -30.79 -24.61 -3.06
CA VAL A 162 -30.99 -23.85 -4.31
C VAL A 162 -30.89 -22.34 -4.06
N TYR A 163 -31.52 -21.87 -3.01
CA TYR A 163 -31.44 -20.44 -2.66
C TYR A 163 -30.01 -20.00 -2.34
N TYR A 164 -29.27 -20.79 -1.56
CA TYR A 164 -27.85 -20.56 -1.28
C TYR A 164 -27.00 -20.49 -2.54
N ALA A 165 -27.22 -21.42 -3.49
CA ALA A 165 -26.50 -21.44 -4.76
C ALA A 165 -26.74 -20.15 -5.58
N ASN A 166 -27.99 -19.66 -5.59
CA ASN A 166 -28.34 -18.39 -6.23
C ASN A 166 -27.63 -17.20 -5.60
N LEU A 167 -27.67 -17.08 -4.26
CA LEU A 167 -26.95 -16.01 -3.53
C LEU A 167 -25.44 -16.08 -3.77
N HIS A 168 -24.88 -17.30 -3.81
CA HIS A 168 -23.45 -17.48 -4.11
C HIS A 168 -23.11 -17.02 -5.53
N SER A 169 -23.95 -17.37 -6.52
CA SER A 169 -23.77 -16.91 -7.89
C SER A 169 -23.84 -15.39 -8.02
N MET A 170 -24.76 -14.74 -7.29
CA MET A 170 -24.84 -13.27 -7.24
C MET A 170 -23.56 -12.65 -6.65
N GLN A 171 -23.07 -13.20 -5.55
CA GLN A 171 -21.83 -12.72 -4.92
C GLN A 171 -20.61 -12.85 -5.84
N VAL A 172 -20.48 -14.00 -6.54
CA VAL A 172 -19.39 -14.22 -7.50
C VAL A 172 -19.46 -13.20 -8.64
N LYS A 173 -20.65 -12.95 -9.19
CA LYS A 173 -20.85 -11.95 -10.25
C LYS A 173 -20.44 -10.55 -9.79
N GLU A 174 -20.82 -10.16 -8.57
CA GLU A 174 -20.44 -8.88 -8.01
C GLU A 174 -18.92 -8.77 -7.81
N GLN A 175 -18.27 -9.82 -7.32
CA GLN A 175 -16.82 -9.87 -7.17
C GLN A 175 -16.09 -9.74 -8.51
N ILE A 176 -16.57 -10.45 -9.54
CA ILE A 176 -16.01 -10.35 -10.91
C ILE A 176 -16.15 -8.94 -11.44
N LYS A 177 -17.31 -8.29 -11.25
CA LYS A 177 -17.52 -6.90 -11.66
C LYS A 177 -16.54 -5.95 -10.96
N ARG A 178 -16.43 -6.03 -9.63
CA ARG A 178 -15.47 -5.21 -8.86
C ARG A 178 -14.02 -5.41 -9.29
N LEU A 179 -13.65 -6.67 -9.63
CA LEU A 179 -12.32 -6.97 -10.16
C LEU A 179 -12.09 -6.30 -11.52
N GLY A 180 -13.09 -6.36 -12.41
CA GLY A 180 -13.07 -5.68 -13.71
C GLY A 180 -12.84 -4.17 -13.53
N ASP A 181 -13.67 -3.52 -12.71
CA ASP A 181 -13.57 -2.08 -12.43
C ASP A 181 -12.17 -1.70 -11.87
N THR A 182 -11.60 -2.56 -11.03
CA THR A 182 -10.24 -2.36 -10.46
C THR A 182 -9.16 -2.47 -11.53
N ILE A 183 -9.29 -3.42 -12.46
CA ILE A 183 -8.35 -3.60 -13.57
C ILE A 183 -8.40 -2.39 -14.51
N ASP A 184 -9.61 -1.94 -14.87
CA ASP A 184 -9.80 -0.78 -15.73
C ASP A 184 -9.19 0.49 -15.13
N LEU A 185 -9.38 0.71 -13.83
CA LEU A 185 -8.76 1.84 -13.12
C LEU A 185 -7.22 1.76 -13.14
N LYS A 186 -6.65 0.57 -12.96
CA LYS A 186 -5.19 0.37 -13.05
C LYS A 186 -4.65 0.66 -14.44
N LEU A 187 -5.35 0.24 -15.49
CA LEU A 187 -4.96 0.51 -16.86
C LEU A 187 -4.96 2.01 -17.16
N GLN A 188 -6.01 2.73 -16.76
CA GLN A 188 -6.09 4.18 -16.90
C GLN A 188 -4.97 4.91 -16.16
N LEU A 189 -4.64 4.45 -14.95
CA LEU A 189 -3.52 5.01 -14.17
C LEU A 189 -2.18 4.80 -14.89
N GLN A 190 -1.91 3.60 -15.40
CA GLN A 190 -0.69 3.30 -16.15
C GLN A 190 -0.57 4.14 -17.43
N GLU A 191 -1.66 4.32 -18.17
CA GLU A 191 -1.69 5.16 -19.36
C GLU A 191 -1.41 6.63 -19.03
N THR A 192 -2.04 7.15 -17.98
CA THR A 192 -1.81 8.51 -17.48
C THR A 192 -0.35 8.71 -17.04
N GLU A 193 0.24 7.75 -16.34
CA GLU A 193 1.65 7.80 -15.95
C GLU A 193 2.60 7.75 -17.16
N TYR A 194 2.29 6.93 -18.15
CA TYR A 194 3.07 6.85 -19.38
C TYR A 194 3.05 8.19 -20.13
N GLU A 195 1.88 8.79 -20.34
CA GLU A 195 1.77 10.10 -21.00
C GLU A 195 2.46 11.21 -20.18
N ARG A 196 2.36 11.17 -18.86
CA ARG A 196 3.09 12.10 -18.00
C ARG A 196 4.61 11.96 -18.14
N ARG A 197 5.14 10.72 -18.13
CA ARG A 197 6.59 10.47 -18.33
C ARG A 197 7.05 10.94 -19.69
N LYS A 198 6.25 10.71 -20.71
CA LYS A 198 6.52 11.19 -22.08
C LYS A 198 6.55 12.72 -22.14
N ALA A 199 5.56 13.38 -21.55
CA ALA A 199 5.51 14.85 -21.48
C ALA A 199 6.71 15.42 -20.70
N VAL A 200 7.08 14.81 -19.57
CA VAL A 200 8.28 15.21 -18.79
C VAL A 200 9.55 15.03 -19.62
N ARG A 201 9.70 13.91 -20.33
CA ARG A 201 10.86 13.67 -21.19
C ARG A 201 10.97 14.72 -22.29
N LEU A 202 9.88 15.05 -22.98
CA LEU A 202 9.85 16.09 -24.02
C LEU A 202 10.18 17.47 -23.47
N ASN A 203 9.77 17.78 -22.23
CA ASN A 203 10.01 19.07 -21.62
C ASN A 203 11.43 19.24 -21.04
N TYR A 204 12.15 18.15 -20.74
CA TYR A 204 13.45 18.20 -20.06
C TYR A 204 14.63 17.65 -20.87
N THR A 205 14.38 17.13 -22.08
CA THR A 205 15.42 16.55 -22.92
C THR A 205 15.60 17.40 -24.18
N ASP A 206 16.84 17.65 -24.57
CA ASP A 206 17.16 18.18 -25.90
C ASP A 206 17.02 17.08 -26.96
N MET A 207 16.20 17.33 -27.94
CA MET A 207 15.83 16.32 -28.95
C MET A 207 16.97 15.98 -29.92
N LEU A 208 17.95 16.85 -30.07
CA LEU A 208 19.09 16.63 -30.98
C LEU A 208 20.15 15.75 -30.29
N THR A 209 20.55 16.14 -29.09
CA THR A 209 21.68 15.54 -28.37
C THR A 209 21.28 14.46 -27.36
N GLY A 210 20.02 14.42 -26.95
CA GLY A 210 19.54 13.53 -25.88
C GLY A 210 19.95 13.96 -24.47
N MET A 211 20.73 15.02 -24.32
CA MET A 211 21.10 15.58 -23.02
C MET A 211 19.92 16.28 -22.34
N GLY A 212 20.07 16.67 -21.07
CA GLY A 212 19.14 17.59 -20.44
C GLY A 212 19.12 18.92 -21.18
N ASN A 213 17.93 19.53 -21.34
CA ASN A 213 17.84 20.88 -21.91
C ASN A 213 17.95 21.96 -20.80
N LYS A 214 17.86 23.23 -21.19
CA LYS A 214 17.93 24.36 -20.26
C LYS A 214 16.92 24.30 -19.10
N PHE A 215 15.75 23.76 -19.33
CA PHE A 215 14.72 23.63 -18.29
C PHE A 215 15.11 22.57 -17.27
N LYS A 216 15.66 21.43 -17.72
CA LYS A 216 16.20 20.41 -16.85
C LYS A 216 17.38 20.93 -16.03
N MET A 217 18.31 21.61 -16.68
CA MET A 217 19.46 22.21 -16.00
C MET A 217 19.03 23.13 -14.85
N ARG A 218 18.09 24.04 -15.12
CA ARG A 218 17.57 24.96 -14.11
C ARG A 218 16.92 24.22 -12.93
N ASN A 219 16.05 23.25 -13.21
CA ASN A 219 15.36 22.46 -12.20
C ASN A 219 16.33 21.63 -11.35
N ASP A 220 17.35 21.05 -11.97
CA ASP A 220 18.36 20.25 -11.25
C ASP A 220 19.27 21.14 -10.41
N PHE A 221 19.64 22.32 -10.90
CA PHE A 221 20.41 23.31 -10.15
C PHE A 221 19.64 23.81 -8.94
N GLU A 222 18.37 24.19 -9.08
CA GLU A 222 17.51 24.65 -7.97
C GLU A 222 17.40 23.59 -6.88
N LYS A 223 17.28 22.31 -7.25
CA LYS A 223 17.24 21.18 -6.31
C LYS A 223 18.56 20.96 -5.57
N LEU A 224 19.68 21.11 -6.27
CA LEU A 224 21.00 20.95 -5.66
C LEU A 224 21.30 22.07 -4.68
N VAL A 225 20.98 23.30 -5.03
CA VAL A 225 21.16 24.45 -4.13
C VAL A 225 20.30 24.30 -2.88
N SER A 226 19.02 23.92 -3.02
CA SER A 226 18.14 23.73 -1.86
C SER A 226 18.61 22.58 -0.96
N LYS A 227 19.13 21.50 -1.53
CA LYS A 227 19.66 20.35 -0.76
C LYS A 227 20.95 20.70 -0.01
N ASN A 228 21.80 21.53 -0.58
CA ASN A 228 23.07 21.94 0.05
C ASN A 228 22.89 22.99 1.17
N GLN A 229 21.75 23.68 1.22
CA GLN A 229 21.43 24.58 2.34
C GLN A 229 21.13 23.83 3.65
N ASP A 230 20.70 22.56 3.55
CA ASP A 230 20.31 21.73 4.70
C ASP A 230 21.41 20.75 5.17
N SER A 231 22.56 20.68 4.48
CA SER A 231 23.64 19.73 4.79
C SER A 231 25.02 20.38 4.73
N ASP A 232 25.90 20.03 5.67
CA ASP A 232 27.31 20.45 5.68
C ASP A 232 28.02 20.09 4.35
N GLY A 233 27.91 20.99 3.37
CA GLY A 233 28.84 21.29 2.32
C GLY A 233 29.35 20.15 1.42
N ALA A 234 28.51 19.48 0.63
CA ALA A 234 29.02 18.91 -0.61
C ALA A 234 29.02 20.02 -1.69
N GLY A 235 30.17 20.60 -1.96
CA GLY A 235 30.32 21.67 -2.95
C GLY A 235 29.91 21.19 -4.36
N ILE A 236 29.60 22.13 -5.24
CA ILE A 236 29.15 21.89 -6.62
C ILE A 236 30.09 22.60 -7.58
N THR A 237 30.47 21.93 -8.65
CA THR A 237 31.18 22.55 -9.77
C THR A 237 30.24 22.75 -10.95
N PHE A 238 30.22 23.96 -11.46
CA PHE A 238 29.49 24.32 -12.68
C PHE A 238 30.50 24.52 -13.81
N GLY A 239 30.29 23.81 -14.94
CA GLY A 239 31.15 23.88 -16.10
C GLY A 239 30.37 24.39 -17.33
N VAL A 240 31.04 25.10 -18.19
CA VAL A 240 30.59 25.50 -19.54
C VAL A 240 31.56 24.95 -20.56
N VAL A 241 31.02 24.39 -21.64
CA VAL A 241 31.76 23.89 -22.78
C VAL A 241 31.15 24.51 -24.04
N ASP A 242 31.96 25.16 -24.85
CA ASP A 242 31.55 25.85 -26.06
C ASP A 242 32.39 25.36 -27.28
N ILE A 243 31.78 25.10 -28.43
CA ILE A 243 32.47 24.61 -29.59
C ILE A 243 33.09 25.82 -30.36
N ASP A 244 34.40 25.83 -30.46
CA ASP A 244 35.12 26.93 -31.05
C ASP A 244 34.74 27.14 -32.51
N PHE A 245 34.35 28.37 -32.85
CA PHE A 245 33.97 28.81 -34.22
C PHE A 245 32.86 27.98 -34.87
N PHE A 246 31.95 27.38 -34.09
CA PHE A 246 30.90 26.48 -34.60
C PHE A 246 30.01 27.12 -35.68
N LYS A 247 29.71 28.41 -35.56
CA LYS A 247 28.98 29.14 -36.60
C LYS A 247 29.70 29.11 -37.97
N SER A 248 31.01 29.24 -37.93
CA SER A 248 31.84 29.16 -39.18
C SER A 248 31.91 27.73 -39.71
N PHE A 249 31.98 26.74 -38.79
CA PHE A 249 31.91 25.34 -39.16
C PHE A 249 30.59 25.01 -39.89
N ASN A 250 29.46 25.43 -39.34
CA ASN A 250 28.14 25.21 -39.94
C ASN A 250 28.00 25.89 -41.33
N LYS A 251 28.62 27.05 -41.49
CA LYS A 251 28.62 27.75 -42.80
C LYS A 251 29.36 26.99 -43.88
N ASN A 252 30.45 26.32 -43.53
CA ASN A 252 31.30 25.58 -44.46
C ASN A 252 30.84 24.14 -44.70
N SER A 253 30.54 23.42 -43.60
CA SER A 253 30.25 21.97 -43.61
C SER A 253 28.76 21.65 -43.64
N GLY A 254 27.91 22.66 -43.53
CA GLY A 254 26.45 22.50 -43.51
C GLY A 254 25.86 22.09 -42.18
N ARG A 255 24.57 22.38 -42.02
CA ARG A 255 23.83 22.20 -40.75
C ARG A 255 23.73 20.74 -40.30
N VAL A 256 23.57 19.81 -41.24
CA VAL A 256 23.49 18.37 -40.95
C VAL A 256 24.78 17.85 -40.31
N THR A 257 25.93 18.32 -40.83
CA THR A 257 27.25 17.98 -40.27
C THR A 257 27.42 18.62 -38.89
N GLY A 258 26.96 19.86 -38.71
CA GLY A 258 26.93 20.51 -37.39
C GLY A 258 26.08 19.75 -36.34
N ASP A 259 24.90 19.30 -36.76
CA ASP A 259 24.04 18.49 -35.87
C ASP A 259 24.72 17.16 -35.49
N ALA A 260 25.48 16.54 -36.35
CA ALA A 260 26.28 15.34 -36.07
C ALA A 260 27.42 15.66 -35.06
N VAL A 261 28.09 16.83 -35.24
CA VAL A 261 29.10 17.31 -34.30
C VAL A 261 28.51 17.54 -32.90
N LEU A 262 27.36 18.20 -32.80
CA LEU A 262 26.69 18.43 -31.51
C LEU A 262 26.38 17.12 -30.80
N LYS A 263 25.94 16.08 -31.51
CA LYS A 263 25.71 14.73 -30.96
C LYS A 263 27.01 14.09 -30.46
N GLU A 264 28.07 14.20 -31.22
CA GLU A 264 29.38 13.64 -30.88
C GLU A 264 29.94 14.31 -29.63
N VAL A 265 29.95 15.65 -29.57
CA VAL A 265 30.41 16.41 -28.43
C VAL A 265 29.57 16.08 -27.17
N SER A 266 28.25 15.99 -27.33
CA SER A 266 27.35 15.60 -26.23
C SER A 266 27.65 14.20 -25.66
N SER A 267 27.99 13.25 -26.55
CA SER A 267 28.39 11.89 -26.14
C SER A 267 29.68 11.90 -25.33
N ILE A 268 30.69 12.61 -25.86
CA ILE A 268 31.99 12.77 -25.18
C ILE A 268 31.84 13.41 -23.80
N ILE A 269 31.05 14.50 -23.71
CA ILE A 269 30.78 15.14 -22.40
C ILE A 269 30.15 14.14 -21.45
N ASN A 270 29.05 13.48 -21.84
CA ASN A 270 28.37 12.54 -20.97
C ASN A 270 29.25 11.37 -20.50
N GLU A 271 30.10 10.84 -21.40
CA GLU A 271 31.07 9.81 -21.04
C GLU A 271 32.13 10.28 -20.06
N SER A 272 32.60 11.54 -20.23
CA SER A 272 33.65 12.12 -19.40
C SER A 272 33.18 12.39 -17.97
N ILE A 273 31.91 12.78 -17.80
CA ILE A 273 31.35 13.11 -16.47
C ILE A 273 30.71 11.91 -15.77
N LYS A 274 30.22 10.90 -16.50
CA LYS A 274 29.52 9.68 -15.99
C LYS A 274 28.78 9.89 -14.65
N ASP A 275 29.16 9.16 -13.61
CA ASP A 275 28.49 9.18 -12.31
C ASP A 275 28.83 10.41 -11.44
N LYS A 276 29.66 11.33 -11.95
CA LYS A 276 30.10 12.53 -11.21
C LYS A 276 29.22 13.75 -11.39
N GLY A 277 28.33 13.71 -12.40
CA GLY A 277 27.48 14.86 -12.67
C GLY A 277 26.52 14.66 -13.83
N MET A 278 25.99 15.76 -14.34
CA MET A 278 25.02 15.80 -15.43
C MET A 278 25.42 16.87 -16.46
N GLY A 279 25.29 16.52 -17.73
CA GLY A 279 25.51 17.42 -18.86
C GLY A 279 24.18 17.89 -19.47
N TYR A 280 24.20 19.09 -19.97
CA TYR A 280 23.03 19.75 -20.56
C TYR A 280 23.43 20.45 -21.87
N HIS A 281 22.55 20.35 -22.86
CA HIS A 281 22.64 21.16 -24.06
C HIS A 281 21.74 22.40 -23.90
N PHE A 282 22.35 23.58 -23.81
CA PHE A 282 21.63 24.80 -23.48
C PHE A 282 21.06 25.51 -24.71
N TYR A 283 21.94 25.87 -25.65
CA TYR A 283 21.58 26.53 -26.88
C TYR A 283 22.75 26.53 -27.89
N GLY A 284 22.50 26.22 -29.17
CA GLY A 284 23.49 26.30 -30.25
C GLY A 284 24.68 25.38 -30.03
N ASP A 285 25.82 25.91 -29.68
CA ASP A 285 27.11 25.25 -29.43
C ASP A 285 27.50 25.19 -27.95
N GLU A 286 26.61 25.69 -27.07
CA GLU A 286 26.87 25.79 -25.63
C GLU A 286 26.33 24.55 -24.88
N PHE A 287 27.20 23.91 -24.12
CA PHE A 287 26.90 22.83 -23.19
C PHE A 287 27.23 23.25 -21.77
N TYR A 288 26.42 22.81 -20.84
CA TYR A 288 26.63 23.04 -19.42
C TYR A 288 26.79 21.70 -18.67
N ILE A 289 27.60 21.74 -17.63
CA ILE A 289 27.92 20.59 -16.81
C ILE A 289 27.70 20.97 -15.35
N ILE A 290 27.01 20.14 -14.58
CA ILE A 290 26.91 20.26 -13.13
C ILE A 290 27.55 19.01 -12.52
N LEU A 291 28.64 19.17 -11.76
CA LEU A 291 29.34 18.10 -11.07
C LEU A 291 29.06 18.18 -9.56
N GLN A 292 28.86 17.04 -8.93
CA GLN A 292 28.87 16.89 -7.46
C GLN A 292 30.30 16.52 -7.02
N GLU A 293 31.26 17.32 -7.45
CA GLU A 293 32.69 17.14 -7.27
C GLU A 293 33.36 18.51 -7.14
N THR A 294 34.29 18.65 -6.24
CA THR A 294 35.00 19.89 -5.98
C THR A 294 36.54 19.78 -6.07
N ASP A 295 37.03 18.55 -6.22
CA ASP A 295 38.43 18.29 -6.39
C ASP A 295 38.95 18.83 -7.74
N GLU A 296 39.87 19.80 -7.71
CA GLU A 296 40.40 20.46 -8.90
C GLU A 296 41.10 19.47 -9.86
N ASP A 297 41.75 18.44 -9.35
CA ASP A 297 42.49 17.47 -10.19
C ASP A 297 41.48 16.56 -10.92
N ILE A 298 40.40 16.22 -10.27
CA ILE A 298 39.31 15.47 -10.92
C ILE A 298 38.63 16.31 -12.01
N ILE A 299 38.37 17.60 -11.75
CA ILE A 299 37.76 18.53 -12.70
C ILE A 299 38.68 18.74 -13.90
N LYS A 300 39.98 18.97 -13.66
CA LYS A 300 41.00 19.07 -14.71
C LYS A 300 41.08 17.81 -15.57
N ASN A 301 41.02 16.62 -14.95
CA ASN A 301 41.00 15.35 -15.67
C ASN A 301 39.78 15.19 -16.56
N ILE A 302 38.58 15.62 -16.09
CA ILE A 302 37.36 15.63 -16.91
C ILE A 302 37.53 16.57 -18.11
N ALA A 303 37.98 17.79 -17.88
CA ALA A 303 38.18 18.77 -18.93
C ALA A 303 39.20 18.28 -19.99
N GLU A 304 40.30 17.71 -19.54
CA GLU A 304 41.33 17.15 -20.43
C GLU A 304 40.83 15.92 -21.20
N HIS A 305 40.03 15.07 -20.53
CA HIS A 305 39.43 13.91 -21.22
C HIS A 305 38.49 14.35 -22.32
N ILE A 306 37.63 15.34 -22.10
CA ILE A 306 36.75 15.92 -23.16
C ILE A 306 37.59 16.40 -24.32
N ARG A 307 38.67 17.16 -24.07
CA ARG A 307 39.56 17.70 -25.08
C ARG A 307 40.24 16.58 -25.91
N LEU A 308 40.78 15.57 -25.22
CA LEU A 308 41.49 14.48 -25.88
C LEU A 308 40.56 13.56 -26.71
N GLU A 309 39.39 13.25 -26.17
CA GLU A 309 38.42 12.42 -26.91
C GLU A 309 37.90 13.14 -28.15
N LEU A 310 37.67 14.47 -28.08
CA LEU A 310 37.28 15.24 -29.22
C LEU A 310 38.43 15.30 -30.29
N ALA A 311 39.66 15.51 -29.85
CA ALA A 311 40.84 15.52 -30.74
C ALA A 311 41.02 14.18 -31.49
N LYS A 312 40.76 13.04 -30.83
CA LYS A 312 40.81 11.70 -31.47
C LYS A 312 39.81 11.54 -32.60
N LYS A 313 38.72 12.31 -32.66
CA LYS A 313 37.71 12.24 -33.72
C LYS A 313 38.20 12.90 -35.01
N GLN A 314 39.26 13.73 -34.95
CA GLN A 314 39.87 14.38 -36.13
C GLN A 314 38.86 15.06 -37.07
N ILE A 315 37.88 15.75 -36.49
CA ILE A 315 36.85 16.48 -37.25
C ILE A 315 37.47 17.72 -37.83
N LEU A 316 37.69 17.78 -39.14
CA LEU A 316 38.30 18.91 -39.85
C LEU A 316 37.43 20.18 -39.70
N HIS A 317 38.10 21.29 -39.32
CA HIS A 317 37.48 22.61 -39.20
C HIS A 317 38.31 23.69 -39.93
N GLU A 318 38.28 23.65 -41.24
CA GLU A 318 39.11 24.51 -42.13
C GLU A 318 38.96 26.02 -41.87
N SER A 319 37.87 26.46 -41.26
CA SER A 319 37.63 27.88 -40.96
C SER A 319 37.89 28.23 -39.50
N SER A 320 38.41 27.32 -38.68
CA SER A 320 38.86 27.61 -37.33
C SER A 320 40.12 28.46 -37.33
N LYS A 321 40.28 29.29 -36.28
CA LYS A 321 41.47 30.10 -36.07
C LYS A 321 42.37 29.52 -34.95
N VAL A 322 41.94 28.41 -34.33
CA VAL A 322 42.60 27.77 -33.20
C VAL A 322 43.41 26.56 -33.65
N ASP A 323 42.77 25.64 -34.39
CA ASP A 323 43.35 24.38 -34.81
C ASP A 323 42.72 23.97 -36.15
N GLU A 324 43.38 23.10 -36.94
CA GLU A 324 42.79 22.53 -38.17
C GLU A 324 41.64 21.55 -37.87
N TYR A 325 41.56 21.06 -36.63
CA TYR A 325 40.49 20.21 -36.13
C TYR A 325 39.58 20.97 -35.17
N LEU A 326 38.36 20.43 -34.98
CA LEU A 326 37.37 21.01 -34.10
C LEU A 326 37.86 20.97 -32.65
N THR A 327 37.77 22.11 -31.97
CA THR A 327 38.15 22.28 -30.57
C THR A 327 36.96 22.79 -29.74
N VAL A 328 37.09 22.72 -28.42
CA VAL A 328 36.15 23.28 -27.47
C VAL A 328 36.88 24.15 -26.45
N SER A 329 36.27 25.26 -26.11
CA SER A 329 36.63 26.08 -24.95
C SER A 329 35.85 25.65 -23.73
N GLN A 330 36.53 25.57 -22.58
CA GLN A 330 35.93 25.09 -21.34
C GLN A 330 36.24 26.02 -20.17
N ALA A 331 35.25 26.23 -19.29
CA ALA A 331 35.43 26.97 -18.05
C ALA A 331 34.67 26.28 -16.91
N TYR A 332 35.25 26.23 -15.73
CA TYR A 332 34.68 25.59 -14.54
C TYR A 332 34.78 26.52 -13.34
N VAL A 333 33.69 26.55 -12.54
CA VAL A 333 33.62 27.32 -11.29
C VAL A 333 33.08 26.37 -10.21
N THR A 334 33.85 26.29 -9.11
CA THR A 334 33.48 25.50 -7.93
C THR A 334 32.91 26.40 -6.86
N ALA A 335 31.77 26.06 -6.31
CA ALA A 335 31.19 26.70 -5.12
C ALA A 335 31.17 25.65 -3.98
N PRO A 336 31.63 26.05 -2.78
CA PRO A 336 31.64 25.20 -1.61
C PRO A 336 30.24 24.90 -1.10
#